data_26cb8904b61f5b89f669bbaa2fee6ea7
#
_entry.id   26cb8904b61f5b89f669bbaa2fee6ea7
#
_cell.length_a   1.000
_cell.length_b   1.000
_cell.length_c   1.000
_cell.angle_alpha   90.00
_cell.angle_beta   90.00
_cell.angle_gamma   90.00
#
_symmetry.space_group_name_H-M   'P 1'
#
loop_
_entity.id
_entity.type
_entity.pdbx_description
1 polymer ?
#
loop_
_entity_poly.entity_id
_entity_poly.type
_entity_poly.pdbx_seq_one_letter_code
_entity_poly.pdbx_strand_id
1 'polypeptide(L)' 'MEKVLVVGAGFMGSGIAQVSAQAGYQVYLMDIQTEITDRALKDIRWSVEKLAAKGLLKEPSQEVIARISAEKDLSSASEV' A
#
# COMPACT_ATOMS: atom_id res chain seq x y z
N MET A 1 -4.04 10.40 11.63
CA MET A 1 -3.84 9.80 10.29
C MET A 1 -5.05 8.99 9.92
N GLU A 2 -5.61 9.26 8.76
CA GLU A 2 -6.74 8.51 8.25
C GLU A 2 -6.30 7.10 7.86
N LYS A 3 -7.22 6.15 7.96
CA LYS A 3 -6.97 4.76 7.65
C LYS A 3 -7.85 4.32 6.48
N VAL A 4 -7.26 3.56 5.57
CA VAL A 4 -7.95 3.07 4.37
C VAL A 4 -7.76 1.56 4.29
N LEU A 5 -8.85 0.84 4.07
CA LEU A 5 -8.80 -0.60 3.84
C LEU A 5 -9.04 -0.86 2.35
N VAL A 6 -8.08 -1.53 1.72
CA VAL A 6 -8.19 -1.94 0.33
C VAL A 6 -8.36 -3.45 0.28
N VAL A 7 -9.51 -3.90 -0.17
CA VAL A 7 -9.80 -5.34 -0.31
C VAL A 7 -9.66 -5.70 -1.78
N GLY A 8 -8.85 -6.71 -2.03
CA GLY A 8 -8.51 -7.09 -3.40
C GLY A 8 -7.23 -6.40 -3.83
N ALA A 9 -6.11 -7.10 -3.70
CA ALA A 9 -4.78 -6.55 -3.94
C ALA A 9 -4.29 -6.76 -5.37
N GLY A 10 -5.21 -6.91 -6.33
CA GLY A 10 -4.86 -7.01 -7.73
C GLY A 10 -4.39 -5.67 -8.29
N PHE A 11 -4.33 -5.57 -9.60
CA PHE A 11 -3.78 -4.39 -10.27
C PHE A 11 -4.41 -3.07 -9.79
N MET A 12 -5.75 -3.01 -9.74
CA MET A 12 -6.43 -1.79 -9.31
C MET A 12 -6.25 -1.53 -7.83
N GLY A 13 -6.30 -2.59 -7.02
CA GLY A 13 -6.15 -2.45 -5.58
C GLY A 13 -4.79 -1.92 -5.20
N SER A 14 -3.73 -2.40 -5.86
CA SER A 14 -2.38 -1.92 -5.58
C SER A 14 -2.22 -0.46 -5.94
N GLY A 15 -2.84 -0.01 -7.04
CA GLY A 15 -2.80 1.39 -7.44
C GLY A 15 -3.49 2.30 -6.44
N ILE A 16 -4.65 1.88 -5.94
CA ILE A 16 -5.39 2.65 -4.94
C ILE A 16 -4.59 2.72 -3.64
N ALA A 17 -3.98 1.60 -3.23
CA ALA A 17 -3.16 1.57 -2.02
C ALA A 17 -1.98 2.53 -2.12
N GLN A 18 -1.30 2.53 -3.25
CA GLN A 18 -0.16 3.41 -3.45
C GLN A 18 -0.55 4.88 -3.38
N VAL A 19 -1.61 5.27 -4.10
CA VAL A 19 -2.06 6.65 -4.13
C VAL A 19 -2.51 7.10 -2.73
N SER A 20 -3.21 6.23 -2.00
CA SER A 20 -3.64 6.55 -0.65
C SER A 20 -2.45 6.75 0.29
N ALA A 21 -1.43 5.89 0.20
CA ALA A 21 -0.23 6.02 1.01
C ALA A 21 0.53 7.31 0.68
N GLN A 22 0.60 7.67 -0.59
CA GLN A 22 1.26 8.91 -1.00
C GLN A 22 0.50 10.14 -0.50
N ALA A 23 -0.83 10.01 -0.32
CA ALA A 23 -1.64 11.09 0.23
C ALA A 23 -1.56 11.18 1.76
N GLY A 24 -0.85 10.28 2.41
CA GLY A 24 -0.64 10.32 3.85
C GLY A 24 -1.53 9.39 4.66
N TYR A 25 -2.31 8.54 4.00
CA TYR A 25 -3.18 7.61 4.72
C TYR A 25 -2.43 6.36 5.15
N GLN A 26 -2.85 5.80 6.29
CA GLN A 26 -2.44 4.47 6.68
C GLN A 26 -3.28 3.48 5.89
N VAL A 27 -2.65 2.57 5.16
CA VAL A 27 -3.33 1.67 4.25
C VAL A 27 -3.21 0.23 4.71
N TYR A 28 -4.33 -0.47 4.76
CA TYR A 28 -4.37 -1.91 5.03
C TYR A 28 -4.78 -2.59 3.73
N LEU A 29 -3.88 -3.40 3.18
CA LEU A 29 -4.08 -4.09 1.91
C LEU A 29 -4.37 -5.55 2.19
N MET A 30 -5.50 -6.05 1.71
CA MET A 30 -5.94 -7.39 2.00
C MET A 30 -6.41 -8.13 0.75
N ASP A 31 -6.06 -9.40 0.68
CA ASP A 31 -6.58 -10.30 -0.34
C ASP A 31 -6.64 -11.70 0.27
N ILE A 32 -7.60 -12.49 -0.19
CA ILE A 32 -7.71 -13.87 0.28
C ILE A 32 -6.51 -14.72 -0.16
N GLN A 33 -5.82 -14.30 -1.21
CA GLN A 33 -4.60 -14.95 -1.66
C GLN A 33 -3.40 -14.11 -1.27
N THR A 34 -2.63 -14.60 -0.31
CA THR A 34 -1.49 -13.84 0.22
C THR A 34 -0.42 -13.58 -0.83
N GLU A 35 -0.30 -14.44 -1.83
CA GLU A 35 0.67 -14.23 -2.91
C GLU A 35 0.36 -12.97 -3.71
N ILE A 36 -0.93 -12.66 -3.89
CA ILE A 36 -1.35 -11.45 -4.59
C ILE A 36 -0.97 -10.22 -3.76
N THR A 37 -1.18 -10.27 -2.46
CA THR A 37 -0.82 -9.18 -1.56
C THR A 37 0.70 -8.95 -1.57
N ASP A 38 1.48 -10.02 -1.50
CA ASP A 38 2.93 -9.93 -1.51
C ASP A 38 3.44 -9.31 -2.80
N ARG A 39 2.86 -9.72 -3.93
CA ARG A 39 3.23 -9.16 -5.23
C ARG A 39 2.87 -7.68 -5.30
N ALA A 40 1.68 -7.33 -4.81
CA ALA A 40 1.23 -5.94 -4.80
C ALA A 40 2.19 -5.06 -4.02
N LEU A 41 2.65 -5.53 -2.86
CA LEU A 41 3.60 -4.77 -2.05
C LEU A 41 4.93 -4.58 -2.77
N LYS A 42 5.41 -5.60 -3.47
CA LYS A 42 6.64 -5.48 -4.25
C LYS A 42 6.49 -4.47 -5.37
N ASP A 43 5.36 -4.52 -6.08
CA ASP A 43 5.10 -3.61 -7.18
C ASP A 43 4.97 -2.17 -6.69
N ILE A 44 4.30 -1.96 -5.57
CA ILE A 44 4.15 -0.63 -4.97
C ILE A 44 5.52 -0.10 -4.55
N ARG A 45 6.32 -0.93 -3.89
CA ARG A 45 7.66 -0.53 -3.46
C ARG A 45 8.50 -0.10 -4.65
N TRP A 46 8.50 -0.90 -5.70
CA TRP A 46 9.25 -0.59 -6.91
C TRP A 46 8.80 0.74 -7.51
N SER A 47 7.49 0.95 -7.61
CA SER A 47 6.91 2.15 -8.17
C SER A 47 7.26 3.39 -7.34
N VAL A 48 7.12 3.29 -6.01
CA VAL A 48 7.42 4.40 -5.11
C VAL A 48 8.89 4.76 -5.16
N GLU A 49 9.77 3.76 -5.16
CA GLU A 49 11.21 4.01 -5.24
C GLU A 49 11.60 4.65 -6.56
N LYS A 50 10.93 4.27 -7.64
CA LYS A 50 11.17 4.86 -8.94
C LYS A 50 10.76 6.32 -8.97
N LEU A 51 9.62 6.65 -8.34
CA LEU A 51 9.18 8.05 -8.22
C LEU A 51 10.18 8.86 -7.39
N ALA A 52 10.68 8.28 -6.32
CA ALA A 52 11.67 8.95 -5.47
C ALA A 52 12.95 9.23 -6.26
N ALA A 53 13.39 8.28 -7.07
CA ALA A 53 14.60 8.43 -7.89
C ALA A 53 14.44 9.55 -8.92
N LYS A 54 13.22 9.80 -9.37
CA LYS A 54 12.94 10.88 -10.33
C LYS A 54 12.66 12.21 -9.66
N GLY A 55 12.71 12.27 -8.32
CA GLY A 55 12.44 13.49 -7.58
C GLY A 55 10.98 13.89 -7.57
N LEU A 56 10.07 12.95 -7.82
CA LEU A 56 8.63 13.21 -7.89
C LEU A 56 7.89 12.92 -6.60
N LEU A 57 8.60 12.42 -5.59
CA LEU A 57 8.01 12.08 -4.30
C LEU A 57 8.31 13.19 -3.30
N LYS A 58 7.30 13.61 -2.55
CA LYS A 58 7.46 14.69 -1.57
C LYS A 58 8.07 14.21 -0.25
N GLU A 59 8.03 12.91 -0.02
CA GLU A 59 8.52 12.29 1.21
C GLU A 59 9.51 11.19 0.87
N PRO A 60 10.33 10.75 1.84
CA PRO A 60 11.18 9.58 1.61
C PRO A 60 10.34 8.37 1.25
N SER A 61 10.82 7.58 0.29
CA SER A 61 10.09 6.39 -0.16
C SER A 61 9.77 5.44 0.99
N GLN A 62 10.67 5.31 1.95
CA GLN A 62 10.48 4.43 3.10
C GLN A 62 9.26 4.82 3.93
N GLU A 63 8.97 6.10 4.07
CA GLU A 63 7.80 6.55 4.83
C GLU A 63 6.51 6.20 4.13
N VAL A 64 6.48 6.37 2.81
CA VAL A 64 5.30 6.02 2.03
C VAL A 64 5.04 4.51 2.09
N ILE A 65 6.08 3.71 1.90
CA ILE A 65 5.97 2.26 1.92
C ILE A 65 5.54 1.77 3.30
N ALA A 66 6.04 2.39 4.36
CA ALA A 66 5.72 2.00 5.73
C ALA A 66 4.25 2.22 6.09
N ARG A 67 3.54 3.05 5.34
CA ARG A 67 2.11 3.27 5.58
C ARG A 67 1.23 2.13 5.09
N ILE A 68 1.78 1.20 4.32
CA ILE A 68 1.01 0.10 3.74
C ILE A 68 1.34 -1.19 4.47
N SER A 69 0.30 -1.82 5.03
CA SER A 69 0.42 -3.09 5.72
C SER A 69 -0.41 -4.15 5.01
N ALA A 70 0.15 -5.34 4.88
CA ALA A 70 -0.58 -6.47 4.34
C ALA A 70 -1.32 -7.17 5.47
N GLU A 71 -2.61 -7.38 5.29
CA GLU A 71 -3.44 -8.06 6.28
C GLU A 71 -4.01 -9.34 5.70
N LYS A 72 -4.18 -10.35 6.53
CA LYS A 72 -4.65 -11.66 6.08
C LYS A 72 -6.16 -11.80 6.12
N ASP A 73 -6.82 -11.07 7.01
CA ASP A 73 -8.27 -11.16 7.15
C ASP A 73 -8.82 -9.86 7.75
N LEU A 74 -10.16 -9.79 7.80
CA LEU A 74 -10.83 -8.62 8.31
C LEU A 74 -10.60 -8.37 9.80
N SER A 75 -10.31 -9.42 10.55
CA SER A 75 -10.01 -9.25 11.97
C SER A 75 -8.76 -8.43 12.18
N SER A 76 -7.73 -8.67 11.37
CA SER A 76 -6.49 -7.92 11.45
C SER A 76 -6.70 -6.45 11.10
N ALA A 77 -7.63 -6.16 10.21
CA ALA A 77 -7.91 -4.81 9.74
C ALA A 77 -9.05 -4.13 10.50
N SER A 78 -9.53 -4.72 11.58
CA SER A 78 -10.70 -4.22 12.29
C SER A 78 -10.50 -2.86 12.95
N GLU A 79 -9.27 -2.43 13.09
CA GLU A 79 -8.94 -1.14 13.67
C GLU A 79 -8.98 0.03 12.70
N VAL A 80 -9.27 -0.27 11.45
CA VAL A 80 -9.35 0.75 10.41
C VAL A 80 -10.48 1.74 10.66
#